data_d5fda8b2fefa76455f24feb84373751e
#
_entry.id   d5fda8b2fefa76455f24feb84373751e
#
_cell.length_a   1.000
_cell.length_b   1.000
_cell.length_c   1.000
_cell.angle_alpha   90.00
_cell.angle_beta   90.00
_cell.angle_gamma   90.00
#
_symmetry.space_group_name_H-M   'P 1'
#
loop_
_entity.id
_entity.type
_entity.pdbx_description
1 polymer ?
#
loop_
_entity_poly.entity_id
_entity_poly.type
_entity_poly.pdbx_seq_one_letter_code
_entity_poly.pdbx_strand_id
1 'polypeptide(L)'
;MSESADAGDRPAGKTEVWIEKYRPESLADVVGHEDIIDRIESYVRKNDLPHLMFAGPAGVGKTATSVSIAKEVYGDDWRENFLELNASDQRGIDVVRDRIKNFARSSFGGYEYRIIFLDEADALTSDAQSALRRTMEQFSNNTRFILSCNYSSQIIDPIQSRCAVFRFSPLGDDAVATQVRKIADEEGLEVTDDGVDALVYAADGDMRRAINALQAASVTDEVVDEATVYAITSTARPEEVEEMVRLAIDGDFVASRSRLDELLTERGLAGGDIIDQLHRSAWEFDLDDTATVRLM
;
A
#
# COMPACT_ATOMS: atom_id res chain seq x y z
N MET A 1 39.98 -15.29 -41.29
CA MET A 1 40.14 -15.14 -39.86
C MET A 1 39.11 -14.10 -39.45
N SER A 2 37.97 -14.59 -39.05
CA SER A 2 36.83 -13.77 -38.64
C SER A 2 36.65 -13.95 -37.11
N GLU A 3 36.92 -12.89 -36.42
CA GLU A 3 36.66 -12.78 -34.96
C GLU A 3 35.18 -12.49 -34.74
N SER A 4 34.48 -13.49 -34.28
CA SER A 4 33.09 -13.35 -33.82
C SER A 4 33.11 -12.74 -32.44
N ALA A 5 32.54 -11.55 -32.31
CA ALA A 5 32.23 -10.91 -31.03
C ALA A 5 31.23 -11.76 -30.23
N ASP A 6 31.69 -12.14 -29.06
CA ASP A 6 30.91 -12.82 -28.02
C ASP A 6 29.83 -11.85 -27.49
N ALA A 7 28.59 -12.08 -27.90
CA ALA A 7 27.43 -11.44 -27.29
C ALA A 7 27.14 -12.18 -25.98
N GLY A 8 27.57 -11.60 -24.86
CA GLY A 8 27.35 -12.14 -23.53
C GLY A 8 25.88 -12.49 -23.29
N ASP A 9 25.66 -13.77 -23.08
CA ASP A 9 24.43 -14.40 -22.63
C ASP A 9 24.04 -13.80 -21.27
N ARG A 10 23.11 -12.83 -21.25
CA ARG A 10 22.43 -12.41 -20.02
C ARG A 10 21.47 -13.53 -19.66
N PRO A 11 21.60 -14.17 -18.48
CA PRO A 11 20.62 -15.16 -18.08
C PRO A 11 19.25 -14.49 -18.00
N ALA A 12 18.27 -15.04 -18.69
CA ALA A 12 16.87 -14.69 -18.55
C ALA A 12 16.44 -15.04 -17.10
N GLY A 13 16.75 -14.14 -16.16
CA GLY A 13 16.24 -14.18 -14.80
C GLY A 13 14.73 -14.04 -14.86
N LYS A 14 14.00 -14.88 -14.13
CA LYS A 14 12.57 -14.67 -13.87
C LYS A 14 12.41 -13.23 -13.45
N THR A 15 11.55 -12.46 -14.15
CA THR A 15 11.22 -11.09 -13.79
C THR A 15 10.50 -11.15 -12.45
N GLU A 16 11.24 -10.94 -11.37
CA GLU A 16 10.70 -10.95 -10.02
C GLU A 16 9.82 -9.70 -9.86
N VAL A 17 8.66 -9.85 -9.26
CA VAL A 17 7.77 -8.72 -9.01
C VAL A 17 8.34 -7.91 -7.85
N TRP A 18 8.70 -6.66 -8.10
CA TRP A 18 9.43 -5.85 -7.13
C TRP A 18 8.65 -5.57 -5.84
N ILE A 19 7.32 -5.53 -5.88
CA ILE A 19 6.50 -5.42 -4.66
C ILE A 19 6.80 -6.58 -3.68
N GLU A 20 7.09 -7.78 -4.19
CA GLU A 20 7.43 -8.93 -3.37
C GLU A 20 8.92 -8.94 -3.00
N LYS A 21 9.80 -8.58 -3.93
CA LYS A 21 11.25 -8.50 -3.73
C LYS A 21 11.63 -7.49 -2.66
N TYR A 22 10.97 -6.33 -2.66
CA TYR A 22 11.23 -5.23 -1.73
C TYR A 22 10.24 -5.16 -0.56
N ARG A 23 9.54 -6.27 -0.31
CA ARG A 23 8.69 -6.38 0.87
C ARG A 23 9.57 -6.36 2.13
N PRO A 24 9.26 -5.51 3.14
CA PRO A 24 10.00 -5.46 4.40
C PRO A 24 10.20 -6.85 5.01
N GLU A 25 11.43 -7.13 5.45
CA GLU A 25 11.78 -8.41 6.08
C GLU A 25 11.75 -8.33 7.60
N SER A 26 11.91 -7.14 8.16
CA SER A 26 11.85 -6.85 9.59
C SER A 26 10.97 -5.63 9.86
N LEU A 27 10.62 -5.37 11.11
CA LEU A 27 9.90 -4.16 11.51
C LEU A 27 10.72 -2.90 11.21
N ALA A 28 12.04 -2.96 11.33
CA ALA A 28 12.93 -1.84 11.04
C ALA A 28 12.96 -1.44 9.54
N ASP A 29 12.55 -2.33 8.65
CA ASP A 29 12.48 -2.04 7.20
C ASP A 29 11.16 -1.36 6.79
N VAL A 30 10.19 -1.25 7.70
CA VAL A 30 8.92 -0.58 7.44
C VAL A 30 9.12 0.91 7.56
N VAL A 31 8.88 1.65 6.48
CA VAL A 31 9.12 3.10 6.40
C VAL A 31 7.85 3.91 6.70
N GLY A 32 8.03 5.09 7.28
CA GLY A 32 7.01 6.14 7.39
C GLY A 32 5.98 5.94 8.51
N HIS A 33 6.22 5.00 9.45
CA HIS A 33 5.33 4.74 10.59
C HIS A 33 6.11 4.43 11.86
N GLU A 34 7.18 5.15 12.14
CA GLU A 34 8.14 4.89 13.22
C GLU A 34 7.43 4.76 14.58
N ASP A 35 6.51 5.67 14.91
CA ASP A 35 5.75 5.62 16.17
C ASP A 35 4.88 4.35 16.31
N ILE A 36 4.35 3.86 15.21
CA ILE A 36 3.56 2.61 15.17
C ILE A 36 4.50 1.43 15.37
N ILE A 37 5.62 1.41 14.67
CA ILE A 37 6.61 0.34 14.71
C ILE A 37 7.21 0.23 16.12
N ASP A 38 7.64 1.32 16.73
CA ASP A 38 8.18 1.35 18.10
C ASP A 38 7.21 0.72 19.12
N ARG A 39 5.93 1.03 18.99
CA ARG A 39 4.90 0.46 19.87
C ARG A 39 4.70 -1.03 19.62
N ILE A 40 4.71 -1.49 18.37
CA ILE A 40 4.59 -2.90 18.00
C ILE A 40 5.81 -3.67 18.50
N GLU A 41 7.03 -3.17 18.28
CA GLU A 41 8.26 -3.76 18.81
C GLU A 41 8.23 -3.91 20.34
N SER A 42 7.65 -2.94 21.04
CA SER A 42 7.49 -3.04 22.50
C SER A 42 6.61 -4.22 22.92
N TYR A 43 5.55 -4.54 22.15
CA TYR A 43 4.72 -5.73 22.40
C TYR A 43 5.49 -7.03 22.08
N VAL A 44 6.20 -7.06 20.95
CA VAL A 44 6.98 -8.23 20.53
C VAL A 44 8.08 -8.54 21.57
N ARG A 45 8.86 -7.54 21.98
CA ARG A 45 9.93 -7.70 23.01
C ARG A 45 9.42 -8.21 24.36
N LYS A 46 8.19 -7.83 24.73
CA LYS A 46 7.59 -8.27 26.00
C LYS A 46 6.89 -9.62 25.87
N ASN A 47 6.84 -10.19 24.67
CA ASN A 47 6.04 -11.37 24.34
C ASN A 47 4.58 -11.24 24.80
N ASP A 48 4.03 -10.02 24.75
CA ASP A 48 2.66 -9.69 25.18
C ASP A 48 1.94 -8.97 24.04
N LEU A 49 1.82 -9.67 22.90
CA LEU A 49 1.13 -9.16 21.73
C LEU A 49 -0.40 -9.24 21.93
N PRO A 50 -1.14 -8.11 21.93
CA PRO A 50 -2.59 -8.14 21.93
C PRO A 50 -3.15 -8.53 20.56
N HIS A 51 -4.47 -8.61 20.40
CA HIS A 51 -5.06 -8.52 19.07
C HIS A 51 -4.79 -7.13 18.49
N LEU A 52 -4.45 -7.05 17.22
CA LEU A 52 -4.13 -5.79 16.53
C LEU A 52 -5.19 -5.49 15.47
N MET A 53 -5.41 -4.21 15.23
CA MET A 53 -6.18 -3.75 14.08
C MET A 53 -5.42 -2.63 13.38
N PHE A 54 -5.07 -2.85 12.11
CA PHE A 54 -4.40 -1.91 11.23
C PHE A 54 -5.43 -1.28 10.30
N ALA A 55 -5.69 0.00 10.46
CA ALA A 55 -6.64 0.75 9.66
C ALA A 55 -5.93 1.82 8.84
N GLY A 56 -6.23 1.92 7.56
CA GLY A 56 -5.64 2.92 6.67
C GLY A 56 -5.71 2.51 5.19
N PRO A 57 -5.33 3.40 4.27
CA PRO A 57 -5.44 3.17 2.84
C PRO A 57 -4.56 2.01 2.36
N ALA A 58 -4.68 1.64 1.08
CA ALA A 58 -3.85 0.63 0.46
C ALA A 58 -2.37 1.07 0.38
N GLY A 59 -1.44 0.12 0.27
CA GLY A 59 -0.03 0.38 -0.01
C GLY A 59 0.80 1.04 1.09
N VAL A 60 0.24 1.25 2.29
CA VAL A 60 0.92 1.92 3.42
C VAL A 60 1.66 0.97 4.37
N GLY A 61 1.84 -0.30 4.01
CA GLY A 61 2.66 -1.25 4.78
C GLY A 61 1.92 -2.14 5.78
N LYS A 62 0.58 -2.13 5.89
CA LYS A 62 -0.20 -2.96 6.86
C LYS A 62 0.15 -4.45 6.78
N THR A 63 0.10 -5.03 5.59
CA THR A 63 0.43 -6.46 5.37
C THR A 63 1.91 -6.74 5.63
N ALA A 64 2.80 -5.85 5.17
CA ALA A 64 4.25 -5.97 5.41
C ALA A 64 4.56 -5.97 6.91
N THR A 65 3.99 -5.03 7.67
CA THR A 65 4.13 -4.98 9.14
C THR A 65 3.65 -6.27 9.80
N SER A 66 2.51 -6.84 9.34
CA SER A 66 1.96 -8.09 9.90
C SER A 66 2.91 -9.28 9.69
N VAL A 67 3.52 -9.37 8.50
CA VAL A 67 4.50 -10.42 8.17
C VAL A 67 5.79 -10.21 8.96
N SER A 68 6.27 -8.96 9.08
CA SER A 68 7.46 -8.63 9.87
C SER A 68 7.28 -8.98 11.36
N ILE A 69 6.11 -8.73 11.95
CA ILE A 69 5.79 -9.19 13.31
C ILE A 69 5.95 -10.71 13.42
N ALA A 70 5.41 -11.46 12.46
CA ALA A 70 5.50 -12.92 12.50
C ALA A 70 6.94 -13.41 12.38
N LYS A 71 7.74 -12.80 11.50
CA LYS A 71 9.17 -13.12 11.36
C LYS A 71 9.95 -12.83 12.65
N GLU A 72 9.68 -11.73 13.33
CA GLU A 72 10.36 -11.40 14.60
C GLU A 72 9.93 -12.31 15.74
N VAL A 73 8.66 -12.70 15.82
CA VAL A 73 8.16 -13.59 16.88
C VAL A 73 8.62 -15.02 16.69
N TYR A 74 8.66 -15.54 15.46
CA TYR A 74 8.87 -16.97 15.19
C TYR A 74 10.16 -17.28 14.45
N GLY A 75 10.92 -16.30 13.98
CA GLY A 75 12.13 -16.53 13.18
C GLY A 75 11.84 -17.39 11.96
N ASP A 76 12.61 -18.44 11.75
CA ASP A 76 12.48 -19.34 10.60
C ASP A 76 11.15 -20.11 10.55
N ASP A 77 10.51 -20.31 11.71
CA ASP A 77 9.24 -21.04 11.85
C ASP A 77 8.00 -20.18 11.56
N TRP A 78 8.18 -18.93 11.10
CA TRP A 78 7.08 -17.98 10.97
C TRP A 78 5.96 -18.48 10.04
N ARG A 79 6.30 -19.17 8.95
CA ARG A 79 5.30 -19.67 7.99
C ARG A 79 4.36 -20.71 8.58
N GLU A 80 4.84 -21.50 9.55
CA GLU A 80 4.02 -22.51 10.24
C GLU A 80 3.12 -21.90 11.31
N ASN A 81 3.49 -20.74 11.83
CA ASN A 81 2.83 -20.06 12.94
C ASN A 81 2.04 -18.79 12.54
N PHE A 82 2.04 -18.47 11.25
CA PHE A 82 1.32 -17.34 10.67
C PHE A 82 0.35 -17.80 9.58
N LEU A 83 -0.93 -17.48 9.74
CA LEU A 83 -1.95 -17.76 8.76
C LEU A 83 -2.46 -16.46 8.16
N GLU A 84 -2.22 -16.26 6.88
CA GLU A 84 -2.76 -15.14 6.12
C GLU A 84 -4.06 -15.54 5.41
N LEU A 85 -5.10 -14.75 5.59
CA LEU A 85 -6.41 -14.91 4.97
C LEU A 85 -6.89 -13.56 4.43
N ASN A 86 -7.50 -13.57 3.25
CA ASN A 86 -8.21 -12.41 2.74
C ASN A 86 -9.72 -12.58 3.02
N ALA A 87 -10.33 -11.60 3.69
CA ALA A 87 -11.75 -11.63 4.05
C ALA A 87 -12.69 -11.44 2.85
N SER A 88 -12.19 -10.87 1.76
CA SER A 88 -12.94 -10.70 0.51
C SER A 88 -12.99 -11.97 -0.36
N ASP A 89 -12.29 -13.05 0.02
CA ASP A 89 -12.30 -14.30 -0.73
C ASP A 89 -13.73 -14.87 -0.80
N GLN A 90 -14.27 -14.99 -2.01
CA GLN A 90 -15.67 -15.36 -2.31
C GLN A 90 -16.09 -16.77 -1.84
N ARG A 91 -15.18 -17.56 -1.28
CA ARG A 91 -15.48 -18.92 -0.78
C ARG A 91 -16.35 -18.95 0.50
N GLY A 92 -16.67 -17.77 1.04
CA GLY A 92 -17.60 -17.57 2.13
C GLY A 92 -16.96 -17.65 3.52
N ILE A 93 -17.58 -16.94 4.47
CA ILE A 93 -17.14 -16.81 5.86
C ILE A 93 -16.98 -18.16 6.57
N ASP A 94 -17.75 -19.18 6.21
CA ASP A 94 -17.65 -20.49 6.84
C ASP A 94 -16.31 -21.16 6.53
N VAL A 95 -15.77 -21.02 5.31
CA VAL A 95 -14.46 -21.54 4.92
C VAL A 95 -13.35 -20.82 5.69
N VAL A 96 -13.44 -19.48 5.77
CA VAL A 96 -12.49 -18.67 6.55
C VAL A 96 -12.51 -19.10 8.02
N ARG A 97 -13.70 -19.24 8.60
CA ARG A 97 -13.88 -19.67 9.99
C ARG A 97 -13.32 -21.06 10.27
N ASP A 98 -13.53 -22.02 9.37
CA ASP A 98 -13.04 -23.38 9.55
C ASP A 98 -11.51 -23.45 9.39
N ARG A 99 -10.91 -22.66 8.49
CA ARG A 99 -9.45 -22.51 8.39
C ARG A 99 -8.88 -21.94 9.68
N ILE A 100 -9.47 -20.87 10.22
CA ILE A 100 -9.09 -20.27 11.50
C ILE A 100 -9.13 -21.31 12.62
N LYS A 101 -10.23 -22.06 12.75
CA LYS A 101 -10.38 -23.09 13.80
C LYS A 101 -9.36 -24.21 13.68
N ASN A 102 -9.13 -24.69 12.47
CA ASN A 102 -8.16 -25.77 12.23
C ASN A 102 -6.75 -25.30 12.56
N PHE A 103 -6.39 -24.09 12.14
CA PHE A 103 -5.10 -23.50 12.44
C PHE A 103 -4.92 -23.25 13.95
N ALA A 104 -5.90 -22.68 14.64
CA ALA A 104 -5.83 -22.40 16.07
C ALA A 104 -5.80 -23.67 16.97
N ARG A 105 -6.26 -24.81 16.46
CA ARG A 105 -6.26 -26.10 17.17
C ARG A 105 -5.03 -26.97 16.91
N SER A 106 -4.30 -26.72 15.83
CA SER A 106 -3.10 -27.51 15.51
C SER A 106 -1.95 -27.16 16.46
N SER A 107 -1.06 -28.13 16.70
CA SER A 107 0.13 -27.95 17.54
C SER A 107 1.09 -26.90 16.94
N PHE A 108 1.76 -26.11 17.78
CA PHE A 108 2.56 -24.98 17.39
C PHE A 108 3.95 -24.92 18.06
N GLY A 109 4.68 -26.02 18.05
CA GLY A 109 6.13 -26.03 18.20
C GLY A 109 6.76 -25.35 19.42
N GLY A 110 6.00 -25.13 20.52
CA GLY A 110 6.54 -24.55 21.75
C GLY A 110 6.37 -23.02 21.90
N TYR A 111 5.72 -22.35 20.96
CA TYR A 111 5.36 -20.94 21.09
C TYR A 111 4.08 -20.76 21.93
N GLU A 112 3.92 -19.59 22.56
CA GLU A 112 2.74 -19.35 23.42
C GLU A 112 1.46 -19.12 22.62
N TYR A 113 1.56 -18.55 21.43
CA TYR A 113 0.42 -18.27 20.55
C TYR A 113 0.82 -18.36 19.07
N ARG A 114 -0.16 -18.37 18.21
CA ARG A 114 -0.06 -18.24 16.75
C ARG A 114 -0.67 -16.93 16.29
N ILE A 115 -0.28 -16.47 15.12
CA ILE A 115 -0.82 -15.24 14.52
C ILE A 115 -1.71 -15.59 13.34
N ILE A 116 -2.90 -15.00 13.31
CA ILE A 116 -3.82 -15.03 12.17
C ILE A 116 -3.96 -13.60 11.68
N PHE A 117 -3.52 -13.37 10.45
CA PHE A 117 -3.70 -12.12 9.75
C PHE A 117 -4.92 -12.22 8.83
N LEU A 118 -5.88 -11.32 9.01
CA LEU A 118 -7.07 -11.22 8.19
C LEU A 118 -7.05 -9.88 7.46
N ASP A 119 -6.75 -9.94 6.18
CA ASP A 119 -6.75 -8.76 5.32
C ASP A 119 -8.16 -8.43 4.82
N GLU A 120 -8.40 -7.15 4.50
CA GLU A 120 -9.70 -6.63 4.06
C GLU A 120 -10.87 -7.00 5.00
N ALA A 121 -10.64 -6.96 6.31
CA ALA A 121 -11.64 -7.35 7.31
C ALA A 121 -12.94 -6.53 7.23
N ASP A 122 -12.88 -5.32 6.69
CA ASP A 122 -14.02 -4.44 6.39
C ASP A 122 -14.91 -4.95 5.24
N ALA A 123 -14.45 -5.91 4.44
CA ALA A 123 -15.29 -6.60 3.44
C ALA A 123 -16.27 -7.60 4.06
N LEU A 124 -16.09 -7.97 5.35
CA LEU A 124 -16.99 -8.88 6.03
C LEU A 124 -18.34 -8.23 6.35
N THR A 125 -19.43 -8.98 6.15
CA THR A 125 -20.75 -8.57 6.64
C THR A 125 -20.80 -8.50 8.17
N SER A 126 -21.73 -7.76 8.75
CA SER A 126 -21.89 -7.62 10.21
C SER A 126 -22.09 -8.98 10.92
N ASP A 127 -22.80 -9.91 10.27
CA ASP A 127 -22.99 -11.27 10.81
C ASP A 127 -21.68 -12.06 10.81
N ALA A 128 -20.88 -11.93 9.74
CA ALA A 128 -19.56 -12.53 9.63
C ALA A 128 -18.61 -11.97 10.69
N GLN A 129 -18.60 -10.66 10.88
CA GLN A 129 -17.81 -10.00 11.93
C GLN A 129 -18.25 -10.45 13.33
N SER A 130 -19.56 -10.64 13.58
CA SER A 130 -20.08 -11.19 14.84
C SER A 130 -19.62 -12.62 15.08
N ALA A 131 -19.51 -13.43 14.02
CA ALA A 131 -18.96 -14.79 14.10
C ALA A 131 -17.45 -14.77 14.35
N LEU A 132 -16.70 -13.87 13.68
CA LEU A 132 -15.26 -13.66 13.89
C LEU A 132 -14.98 -13.26 15.35
N ARG A 133 -15.75 -12.32 15.92
CA ARG A 133 -15.61 -11.92 17.31
C ARG A 133 -15.68 -13.12 18.26
N ARG A 134 -16.69 -13.99 18.08
CA ARG A 134 -16.83 -15.22 18.90
C ARG A 134 -15.63 -16.15 18.75
N THR A 135 -15.07 -16.24 17.55
CA THR A 135 -13.88 -17.05 17.28
C THR A 135 -12.64 -16.44 17.94
N MET A 136 -12.48 -15.12 17.90
CA MET A 136 -11.39 -14.41 18.61
C MET A 136 -11.47 -14.67 20.13
N GLU A 137 -12.66 -14.59 20.71
CA GLU A 137 -12.87 -14.88 22.14
C GLU A 137 -12.53 -16.34 22.48
N GLN A 138 -12.95 -17.27 21.64
CA GLN A 138 -12.72 -18.70 21.86
C GLN A 138 -11.25 -19.09 21.87
N PHE A 139 -10.44 -18.44 21.03
CA PHE A 139 -9.02 -18.78 20.83
C PHE A 139 -8.06 -17.73 21.40
N SER A 140 -8.52 -16.78 22.21
CA SER A 140 -7.71 -15.69 22.74
C SER A 140 -6.48 -16.15 23.54
N ASN A 141 -6.51 -17.34 24.12
CA ASN A 141 -5.41 -17.87 24.93
C ASN A 141 -4.21 -18.32 24.08
N ASN A 142 -4.44 -18.77 22.85
CA ASN A 142 -3.41 -19.37 21.99
C ASN A 142 -3.33 -18.78 20.59
N THR A 143 -4.06 -17.71 20.31
CA THR A 143 -4.08 -17.07 18.98
C THR A 143 -4.15 -15.55 19.13
N ARG A 144 -3.35 -14.86 18.34
CA ARG A 144 -3.42 -13.41 18.15
C ARG A 144 -3.96 -13.10 16.77
N PHE A 145 -4.91 -12.21 16.71
CA PHE A 145 -5.49 -11.75 15.44
C PHE A 145 -4.89 -10.40 15.10
N ILE A 146 -4.47 -10.26 13.85
CA ILE A 146 -4.13 -8.98 13.24
C ILE A 146 -5.16 -8.75 12.13
N LEU A 147 -5.99 -7.74 12.28
CA LEU A 147 -7.02 -7.39 11.31
C LEU A 147 -6.54 -6.20 10.51
N SER A 148 -6.59 -6.27 9.18
CA SER A 148 -6.32 -5.15 8.29
C SER A 148 -7.62 -4.68 7.66
N CYS A 149 -7.84 -3.37 7.63
CA CYS A 149 -9.00 -2.74 7.00
C CYS A 149 -8.62 -1.38 6.41
N ASN A 150 -9.39 -0.93 5.43
CA ASN A 150 -9.25 0.43 4.92
C ASN A 150 -9.98 1.43 5.84
N TYR A 151 -11.16 1.07 6.30
CA TYR A 151 -12.01 1.91 7.13
C TYR A 151 -12.36 1.25 8.46
N SER A 152 -11.79 1.73 9.56
CA SER A 152 -12.11 1.19 10.90
C SER A 152 -13.59 1.34 11.27
N SER A 153 -14.28 2.32 10.70
CA SER A 153 -15.73 2.53 10.91
C SER A 153 -16.61 1.40 10.36
N GLN A 154 -16.09 0.58 9.46
CA GLN A 154 -16.80 -0.58 8.93
C GLN A 154 -16.61 -1.83 9.79
N ILE A 155 -15.75 -1.79 10.80
CA ILE A 155 -15.56 -2.86 11.77
C ILE A 155 -16.45 -2.61 12.99
N ILE A 156 -17.21 -3.62 13.42
CA ILE A 156 -18.12 -3.49 14.56
C ILE A 156 -17.36 -3.19 15.86
N ASP A 157 -17.94 -2.34 16.73
CA ASP A 157 -17.34 -1.91 18.00
C ASP A 157 -16.87 -3.09 18.89
N PRO A 158 -17.62 -4.23 18.98
CA PRO A 158 -17.16 -5.36 19.78
C PRO A 158 -15.86 -6.00 19.32
N ILE A 159 -15.45 -5.86 18.07
CA ILE A 159 -14.12 -6.27 17.55
C ILE A 159 -13.10 -5.19 17.88
N GLN A 160 -13.42 -3.93 17.57
CA GLN A 160 -12.50 -2.81 17.80
C GLN A 160 -12.07 -2.74 19.28
N SER A 161 -13.00 -2.91 20.21
CA SER A 161 -12.72 -2.86 21.67
C SER A 161 -11.78 -3.97 22.18
N ARG A 162 -11.52 -5.00 21.36
CA ARG A 162 -10.62 -6.12 21.69
C ARG A 162 -9.25 -5.99 21.07
N CYS A 163 -9.05 -5.00 20.19
CA CYS A 163 -7.83 -4.81 19.45
C CYS A 163 -7.10 -3.52 19.88
N ALA A 164 -5.80 -3.55 19.91
CA ALA A 164 -5.01 -2.34 19.85
C ALA A 164 -5.07 -1.80 18.42
N VAL A 165 -5.65 -0.61 18.25
CA VAL A 165 -5.89 0.00 16.95
C VAL A 165 -4.72 0.88 16.56
N PHE A 166 -4.18 0.65 15.36
CA PHE A 166 -3.13 1.44 14.74
C PHE A 166 -3.65 2.04 13.44
N ARG A 167 -3.50 3.35 13.28
CA ARG A 167 -3.93 4.07 12.09
C ARG A 167 -2.74 4.38 11.22
N PHE A 168 -2.65 3.69 10.10
CA PHE A 168 -1.68 3.93 9.05
C PHE A 168 -2.20 5.07 8.16
N SER A 169 -1.48 6.17 8.10
CA SER A 169 -1.71 7.27 7.17
C SER A 169 -1.08 6.97 5.80
N PRO A 170 -1.42 7.70 4.73
CA PRO A 170 -0.59 7.74 3.54
C PRO A 170 0.86 8.03 3.92
N LEU A 171 1.80 7.41 3.21
CA LEU A 171 3.23 7.63 3.46
C LEU A 171 3.63 9.06 3.07
N GLY A 172 4.49 9.66 3.86
CA GLY A 172 5.05 10.96 3.51
C GLY A 172 5.98 10.89 2.31
N ASP A 173 6.09 11.98 1.57
CA ASP A 173 6.88 12.07 0.33
C ASP A 173 8.33 11.67 0.54
N ASP A 174 8.96 12.11 1.63
CA ASP A 174 10.35 11.75 1.97
C ASP A 174 10.54 10.24 2.16
N ALA A 175 9.56 9.56 2.75
CA ALA A 175 9.61 8.11 2.95
C ALA A 175 9.49 7.36 1.63
N VAL A 176 8.59 7.80 0.73
CA VAL A 176 8.43 7.24 -0.61
C VAL A 176 9.67 7.50 -1.45
N ALA A 177 10.17 8.75 -1.47
CA ALA A 177 11.38 9.13 -2.21
C ALA A 177 12.62 8.32 -1.77
N THR A 178 12.80 8.15 -0.46
CA THR A 178 13.90 7.38 0.10
C THR A 178 13.86 5.92 -0.37
N GLN A 179 12.69 5.29 -0.31
CA GLN A 179 12.54 3.91 -0.74
C GLN A 179 12.69 3.74 -2.25
N VAL A 180 12.16 4.67 -3.05
CA VAL A 180 12.33 4.69 -4.51
C VAL A 180 13.80 4.78 -4.88
N ARG A 181 14.57 5.73 -4.29
CA ARG A 181 16.01 5.86 -4.54
C ARG A 181 16.78 4.60 -4.15
N LYS A 182 16.47 4.02 -2.98
CA LYS A 182 17.08 2.77 -2.54
C LYS A 182 16.87 1.65 -3.55
N ILE A 183 15.63 1.45 -4.01
CA ILE A 183 15.31 0.41 -5.00
C ILE A 183 16.01 0.69 -6.33
N ALA A 184 16.01 1.95 -6.80
CA ALA A 184 16.70 2.35 -8.03
C ALA A 184 18.20 2.03 -7.97
N ASP A 185 18.87 2.35 -6.86
CA ASP A 185 20.27 2.04 -6.62
C ASP A 185 20.54 0.53 -6.65
N GLU A 186 19.68 -0.27 -5.99
CA GLU A 186 19.83 -1.73 -5.94
C GLU A 186 19.59 -2.41 -7.30
N GLU A 187 18.71 -1.84 -8.14
CA GLU A 187 18.42 -2.34 -9.49
C GLU A 187 19.37 -1.72 -10.56
N GLY A 188 20.22 -0.76 -10.16
CA GLY A 188 21.14 -0.09 -11.07
C GLY A 188 20.45 0.83 -12.06
N LEU A 189 19.32 1.43 -11.68
CA LEU A 189 18.56 2.37 -12.49
C LEU A 189 19.04 3.79 -12.26
N GLU A 190 19.16 4.56 -13.34
CA GLU A 190 19.35 5.99 -13.28
C GLU A 190 17.96 6.67 -13.21
N VAL A 191 17.66 7.30 -12.08
CA VAL A 191 16.42 8.05 -11.84
C VAL A 191 16.80 9.49 -11.55
N THR A 192 16.25 10.43 -12.29
CA THR A 192 16.49 11.87 -12.08
C THR A 192 15.72 12.37 -10.84
N ASP A 193 16.09 13.53 -10.30
CA ASP A 193 15.38 14.08 -9.14
C ASP A 193 13.92 14.40 -9.47
N ASP A 194 13.65 14.97 -10.65
CA ASP A 194 12.30 15.21 -11.15
C ASP A 194 11.53 13.90 -11.44
N GLY A 195 12.22 12.84 -11.84
CA GLY A 195 11.65 11.49 -11.95
C GLY A 195 11.23 10.92 -10.60
N VAL A 196 12.03 11.14 -9.54
CA VAL A 196 11.65 10.75 -8.18
C VAL A 196 10.43 11.55 -7.69
N ASP A 197 10.42 12.86 -7.92
CA ASP A 197 9.31 13.73 -7.53
C ASP A 197 8.01 13.33 -8.24
N ALA A 198 8.09 12.99 -9.53
CA ALA A 198 6.96 12.48 -10.29
C ALA A 198 6.45 11.12 -9.78
N LEU A 199 7.35 10.19 -9.39
CA LEU A 199 6.99 8.91 -8.78
C LEU A 199 6.29 9.10 -7.44
N VAL A 200 6.80 10.00 -6.59
CA VAL A 200 6.19 10.36 -5.30
C VAL A 200 4.79 10.93 -5.50
N TYR A 201 4.66 11.88 -6.42
CA TYR A 201 3.38 12.49 -6.75
C TYR A 201 2.35 11.46 -7.27
N ALA A 202 2.75 10.60 -8.21
CA ALA A 202 1.88 9.57 -8.76
C ALA A 202 1.49 8.49 -7.73
N ALA A 203 2.36 8.22 -6.75
CA ALA A 203 2.14 7.23 -5.71
C ALA A 203 1.10 7.69 -4.68
N ASP A 204 1.01 8.98 -4.38
CA ASP A 204 0.07 9.55 -3.40
C ASP A 204 0.12 8.82 -2.04
N GLY A 205 1.33 8.58 -1.55
CA GLY A 205 1.57 7.87 -0.29
C GLY A 205 1.33 6.35 -0.33
N ASP A 206 1.08 5.76 -1.51
CA ASP A 206 0.98 4.31 -1.73
C ASP A 206 2.32 3.76 -2.25
N MET A 207 3.10 3.12 -1.39
CA MET A 207 4.41 2.52 -1.76
C MET A 207 4.28 1.46 -2.86
N ARG A 208 3.17 0.73 -2.91
CA ARG A 208 2.94 -0.28 -3.94
C ARG A 208 2.82 0.36 -5.32
N ARG A 209 2.15 1.51 -5.42
CA ARG A 209 2.08 2.30 -6.65
C ARG A 209 3.46 2.81 -7.05
N ALA A 210 4.24 3.36 -6.11
CA ALA A 210 5.59 3.84 -6.39
C ALA A 210 6.50 2.75 -6.94
N ILE A 211 6.55 1.58 -6.29
CA ILE A 211 7.38 0.45 -6.71
C ILE A 211 6.94 -0.09 -8.07
N ASN A 212 5.63 -0.21 -8.32
CA ASN A 212 5.11 -0.66 -9.61
C ASN A 212 5.45 0.30 -10.74
N ALA A 213 5.32 1.62 -10.51
CA ALA A 213 5.66 2.63 -11.49
C ALA A 213 7.17 2.59 -11.81
N LEU A 214 8.02 2.49 -10.78
CA LEU A 214 9.46 2.36 -10.95
C LEU A 214 9.83 1.08 -11.73
N GLN A 215 9.22 -0.06 -11.39
CA GLN A 215 9.43 -1.32 -12.11
C GLN A 215 8.97 -1.22 -13.57
N ALA A 216 7.85 -0.58 -13.84
CA ALA A 216 7.37 -0.37 -15.21
C ALA A 216 8.32 0.53 -16.00
N ALA A 217 8.87 1.58 -15.36
CA ALA A 217 9.87 2.46 -15.98
C ALA A 217 11.17 1.74 -16.30
N SER A 218 11.59 0.78 -15.50
CA SER A 218 12.85 0.03 -15.71
C SER A 218 12.89 -0.80 -17.00
N VAL A 219 11.74 -1.03 -17.64
CA VAL A 219 11.65 -1.82 -18.89
C VAL A 219 12.07 -1.00 -20.11
N THR A 220 12.11 0.33 -20.00
CA THR A 220 12.34 1.22 -21.16
C THR A 220 13.81 1.44 -21.49
N ASP A 221 14.77 0.89 -20.73
CA ASP A 221 16.23 1.05 -20.88
C ASP A 221 16.73 2.52 -20.89
N GLU A 222 15.87 3.46 -20.55
CA GLU A 222 16.16 4.89 -20.49
C GLU A 222 16.28 5.38 -19.04
N VAL A 223 16.86 6.57 -18.89
CA VAL A 223 16.83 7.28 -17.61
C VAL A 223 15.38 7.54 -17.21
N VAL A 224 15.03 7.21 -16.00
CA VAL A 224 13.66 7.44 -15.46
C VAL A 224 13.56 8.91 -15.08
N ASP A 225 12.98 9.69 -15.95
CA ASP A 225 12.68 11.12 -15.77
C ASP A 225 11.17 11.33 -15.54
N GLU A 226 10.80 12.57 -15.28
CA GLU A 226 9.41 13.00 -15.12
C GLU A 226 8.51 12.56 -16.30
N ALA A 227 8.99 12.73 -17.54
CA ALA A 227 8.21 12.42 -18.73
C ALA A 227 7.90 10.93 -18.83
N THR A 228 8.90 10.10 -18.53
CA THR A 228 8.77 8.63 -18.48
C THR A 228 7.75 8.20 -17.43
N VAL A 229 7.80 8.78 -16.22
CA VAL A 229 6.86 8.45 -15.14
C VAL A 229 5.43 8.78 -15.53
N TYR A 230 5.15 9.99 -16.01
CA TYR A 230 3.77 10.36 -16.40
C TYR A 230 3.25 9.57 -17.60
N ALA A 231 4.13 9.17 -18.52
CA ALA A 231 3.72 8.30 -19.63
C ALA A 231 3.28 6.90 -19.16
N ILE A 232 3.87 6.38 -18.08
CA ILE A 232 3.63 5.03 -17.59
C ILE A 232 2.48 4.99 -16.58
N THR A 233 2.39 5.99 -15.70
CA THR A 233 1.42 5.98 -14.59
C THR A 233 0.02 6.41 -15.01
N SER A 234 -0.15 6.94 -16.21
CA SER A 234 -1.41 7.57 -16.65
C SER A 234 -1.91 8.61 -15.64
N THR A 235 -1.00 9.38 -15.08
CA THR A 235 -1.26 10.47 -14.12
C THR A 235 -1.12 11.79 -14.87
N ALA A 236 -2.03 12.74 -14.68
CA ALA A 236 -1.85 14.08 -15.25
C ALA A 236 -0.72 14.81 -14.52
N ARG A 237 0.01 15.65 -15.24
CA ARG A 237 0.95 16.56 -14.59
C ARG A 237 0.20 17.59 -13.77
N PRO A 238 0.70 17.98 -12.59
CA PRO A 238 0.04 19.01 -11.76
C PRO A 238 -0.29 20.27 -12.56
N GLU A 239 0.62 20.72 -13.43
CA GLU A 239 0.46 21.93 -14.25
C GLU A 239 -0.67 21.80 -15.26
N GLU A 240 -0.94 20.60 -15.78
CA GLU A 240 -2.02 20.36 -16.75
C GLU A 240 -3.39 20.50 -16.07
N VAL A 241 -3.51 20.03 -14.83
CA VAL A 241 -4.72 20.18 -14.03
C VAL A 241 -4.90 21.63 -13.57
N GLU A 242 -3.83 22.28 -13.13
CA GLU A 242 -3.82 23.68 -12.75
C GLU A 242 -4.27 24.59 -13.92
N GLU A 243 -3.70 24.37 -15.13
CA GLU A 243 -4.08 25.12 -16.32
C GLU A 243 -5.57 24.97 -16.63
N MET A 244 -6.10 23.75 -16.57
CA MET A 244 -7.53 23.48 -16.80
C MET A 244 -8.42 24.25 -15.81
N VAL A 245 -8.07 24.25 -14.52
CA VAL A 245 -8.81 24.98 -13.48
C VAL A 245 -8.70 26.48 -13.67
N ARG A 246 -7.50 27.01 -13.98
CA ARG A 246 -7.28 28.43 -14.22
C ARG A 246 -8.14 28.95 -15.37
N LEU A 247 -8.20 28.22 -16.48
CA LEU A 247 -9.08 28.57 -17.60
C LEU A 247 -10.55 28.63 -17.18
N ALA A 248 -11.00 27.72 -16.33
CA ALA A 248 -12.38 27.76 -15.81
C ALA A 248 -12.64 28.97 -14.91
N ILE A 249 -11.68 29.37 -14.07
CA ILE A 249 -11.77 30.54 -13.17
C ILE A 249 -11.81 31.83 -13.99
N ASP A 250 -10.99 31.92 -15.02
CA ASP A 250 -10.94 33.08 -15.93
C ASP A 250 -12.19 33.18 -16.80
N GLY A 251 -13.10 32.20 -16.74
CA GLY A 251 -14.37 32.19 -17.47
C GLY A 251 -14.27 31.60 -18.87
N ASP A 252 -13.11 31.09 -19.28
CA ASP A 252 -12.95 30.36 -20.57
C ASP A 252 -13.30 28.87 -20.40
N PHE A 253 -14.60 28.62 -20.18
CA PHE A 253 -15.11 27.26 -20.00
C PHE A 253 -14.94 26.39 -21.25
N VAL A 254 -14.84 26.97 -22.44
CA VAL A 254 -14.65 26.20 -23.67
C VAL A 254 -13.22 25.66 -23.71
N ALA A 255 -12.23 26.47 -23.43
CA ALA A 255 -10.83 26.01 -23.37
C ALA A 255 -10.61 25.04 -22.23
N SER A 256 -11.14 25.31 -21.02
CA SER A 256 -11.07 24.40 -19.88
C SER A 256 -11.67 23.02 -20.19
N ARG A 257 -12.85 22.98 -20.82
CA ARG A 257 -13.47 21.73 -21.26
C ARG A 257 -12.64 21.01 -22.31
N SER A 258 -12.07 21.72 -23.28
CA SER A 258 -11.21 21.12 -24.29
C SER A 258 -9.98 20.47 -23.66
N ARG A 259 -9.40 21.11 -22.63
CA ARG A 259 -8.27 20.55 -21.87
C ARG A 259 -8.67 19.29 -21.10
N LEU A 260 -9.83 19.29 -20.47
CA LEU A 260 -10.39 18.10 -19.81
C LEU A 260 -10.61 16.94 -20.82
N ASP A 261 -11.21 17.25 -21.97
CA ASP A 261 -11.45 16.23 -23.03
C ASP A 261 -10.11 15.65 -23.55
N GLU A 262 -9.04 16.46 -23.66
CA GLU A 262 -7.70 16.01 -24.02
C GLU A 262 -7.14 15.04 -22.97
N LEU A 263 -7.20 15.41 -21.68
CA LEU A 263 -6.75 14.55 -20.58
C LEU A 263 -7.47 13.20 -20.55
N LEU A 264 -8.77 13.21 -20.74
CA LEU A 264 -9.60 12.00 -20.74
C LEU A 264 -9.39 11.11 -21.98
N THR A 265 -9.28 11.71 -23.18
CA THR A 265 -9.32 10.95 -24.45
C THR A 265 -7.94 10.68 -25.03
N GLU A 266 -7.02 11.65 -24.96
CA GLU A 266 -5.67 11.51 -25.55
C GLU A 266 -4.68 10.91 -24.56
N ARG A 267 -4.76 11.30 -23.26
CA ARG A 267 -3.91 10.75 -22.20
C ARG A 267 -4.50 9.49 -21.57
N GLY A 268 -5.80 9.20 -21.80
CA GLY A 268 -6.47 8.00 -21.29
C GLY A 268 -6.70 8.02 -19.77
N LEU A 269 -6.72 9.20 -19.15
CA LEU A 269 -6.94 9.34 -17.71
C LEU A 269 -8.38 8.97 -17.35
N ALA A 270 -8.58 8.33 -16.22
CA ALA A 270 -9.94 8.14 -15.69
C ALA A 270 -10.44 9.43 -15.03
N GLY A 271 -11.75 9.72 -15.19
CA GLY A 271 -12.33 10.92 -14.57
C GLY A 271 -12.19 10.96 -13.04
N GLY A 272 -12.13 9.78 -12.39
CA GLY A 272 -11.85 9.66 -10.97
C GLY A 272 -10.46 10.17 -10.60
N ASP A 273 -9.44 9.83 -11.38
CA ASP A 273 -8.05 10.25 -11.12
C ASP A 273 -7.91 11.78 -11.23
N ILE A 274 -8.62 12.40 -12.20
CA ILE A 274 -8.64 13.87 -12.34
C ILE A 274 -9.32 14.52 -11.12
N ILE A 275 -10.42 13.95 -10.63
CA ILE A 275 -11.11 14.46 -9.43
C ILE A 275 -10.20 14.35 -8.20
N ASP A 276 -9.52 13.22 -8.03
CA ASP A 276 -8.60 13.02 -6.90
C ASP A 276 -7.41 14.01 -6.97
N GLN A 277 -6.89 14.27 -8.17
CA GLN A 277 -5.84 15.28 -8.37
C GLN A 277 -6.34 16.70 -8.11
N LEU A 278 -7.53 17.05 -8.61
CA LEU A 278 -8.15 18.35 -8.32
C LEU A 278 -8.29 18.56 -6.82
N HIS A 279 -8.75 17.54 -6.10
CA HIS A 279 -8.92 17.63 -4.65
C HIS A 279 -7.59 17.82 -3.91
N ARG A 280 -6.51 17.16 -4.36
CA ARG A 280 -5.17 17.32 -3.77
C ARG A 280 -4.60 18.72 -3.99
N SER A 281 -4.68 19.19 -5.23
CA SER A 281 -4.08 20.48 -5.63
C SER A 281 -4.99 21.70 -5.36
N ALA A 282 -6.21 21.49 -4.90
CA ALA A 282 -7.18 22.59 -4.70
C ALA A 282 -6.67 23.71 -3.79
N TRP A 283 -5.78 23.40 -2.85
CA TRP A 283 -5.17 24.35 -1.92
C TRP A 283 -3.99 25.13 -2.52
N GLU A 284 -3.43 24.66 -3.62
CA GLU A 284 -2.30 25.28 -4.33
C GLU A 284 -2.80 26.28 -5.39
N PHE A 285 -4.06 26.18 -5.79
CA PHE A 285 -4.66 27.10 -6.73
C PHE A 285 -4.86 28.50 -6.08
N ASP A 286 -4.55 29.56 -6.81
CA ASP A 286 -4.76 30.95 -6.37
C ASP A 286 -6.26 31.31 -6.41
N LEU A 287 -7.03 30.69 -5.50
CA LEU A 287 -8.47 30.84 -5.33
C LEU A 287 -8.78 31.54 -4.02
N ASP A 288 -9.87 32.32 -3.99
CA ASP A 288 -10.43 32.78 -2.73
C ASP A 288 -11.01 31.58 -1.94
N ASP A 289 -11.10 31.71 -0.60
CA ASP A 289 -11.59 30.67 0.30
C ASP A 289 -12.95 30.10 -0.13
N THR A 290 -13.82 30.93 -0.70
CA THR A 290 -15.16 30.52 -1.12
C THR A 290 -15.11 29.70 -2.40
N ALA A 291 -14.23 30.03 -3.34
CA ALA A 291 -14.02 29.29 -4.57
C ALA A 291 -13.34 27.95 -4.29
N THR A 292 -12.34 27.93 -3.41
CA THR A 292 -11.67 26.70 -2.97
C THR A 292 -12.67 25.72 -2.34
N VAL A 293 -13.51 26.18 -1.40
CA VAL A 293 -14.54 25.32 -0.77
C VAL A 293 -15.59 24.80 -1.77
N ARG A 294 -15.85 25.54 -2.85
CA ARG A 294 -16.80 25.08 -3.90
C ARG A 294 -16.19 24.09 -4.86
N LEU A 295 -14.88 24.15 -5.05
CA LEU A 295 -14.13 23.20 -5.89
C LEU A 295 -13.99 21.84 -5.19
N MET A 296 -13.80 21.84 -3.89
CA MET A 296 -13.72 20.64 -3.03
C MET A 296 -15.12 20.03 -2.77
#